data_3c49eedfe50aa3103f628f9d3bab72ea
#
_entry.id   3c49eedfe50aa3103f628f9d3bab72ea
#
_cell.length_a   1.000
_cell.length_b   1.000
_cell.length_c   1.000
_cell.angle_alpha   90.00
_cell.angle_beta   90.00
_cell.angle_gamma   90.00
#
_symmetry.space_group_name_H-M   'P 1'
#
loop_
_entity.id
_entity.type
_entity.pdbx_description
1 polymer ?
#
loop_
_entity_poly.entity_id
_entity_poly.type
_entity_poly.pdbx_seq_one_letter_code
_entity_poly.pdbx_strand_id
1 'polypeptide(L)' 'MTTAVRITDELAREAKIFSQIDKRSLTGQIEHWARIGKCAEENPDLTYNLIKEILIGIAELEQGESSEYTFG' A
#
# COMPACT_ATOMS: atom_id res chain seq x y z
N MET A 1 6.30 15.23 3.67
CA MET A 1 5.22 16.07 4.23
C MET A 1 4.05 15.21 4.65
N THR A 2 3.51 15.41 5.84
CA THR A 2 2.34 14.67 6.29
C THR A 2 1.10 15.55 6.20
N THR A 3 0.00 14.92 5.85
CA THR A 3 -1.29 15.58 5.73
C THR A 3 -2.31 14.85 6.59
N ALA A 4 -3.09 15.60 7.36
CA ALA A 4 -4.15 15.01 8.16
C ALA A 4 -5.38 14.79 7.27
N VAL A 5 -5.91 13.58 7.29
CA VAL A 5 -7.10 13.22 6.53
C VAL A 5 -8.10 12.56 7.47
N ARG A 6 -9.35 12.99 7.38
CA ARG A 6 -10.41 12.39 8.19
C ARG A 6 -11.00 11.17 7.47
N ILE A 7 -11.17 10.10 8.21
CA ILE A 7 -11.82 8.90 7.73
C ILE A 7 -12.91 8.52 8.74
N THR A 8 -13.86 7.71 8.30
CA THR A 8 -14.94 7.26 9.19
C THR A 8 -14.38 6.31 10.24
N ASP A 9 -15.05 6.25 11.39
CA ASP A 9 -14.66 5.33 12.45
C ASP A 9 -14.74 3.88 11.98
N GLU A 10 -15.72 3.57 11.14
CA GLU A 10 -15.88 2.24 10.57
C GLU A 10 -14.66 1.84 9.75
N LEU A 11 -14.23 2.71 8.84
CA LEU A 11 -13.06 2.45 8.01
C LEU A 11 -11.79 2.36 8.86
N ALA A 12 -11.67 3.23 9.86
CA ALA A 12 -10.52 3.20 10.77
C ALA A 12 -10.44 1.87 11.52
N ARG A 13 -11.58 1.35 11.94
CA ARG A 13 -11.65 0.07 12.65
C ARG A 13 -11.23 -1.08 11.76
N GLU A 14 -11.73 -1.11 10.54
CA GLU A 14 -11.35 -2.14 9.57
C GLU A 14 -9.86 -2.05 9.24
N ALA A 15 -9.35 -0.84 9.05
CA ALA A 15 -7.94 -0.65 8.77
C ALA A 15 -7.07 -1.14 9.91
N LYS A 16 -7.50 -0.94 11.14
CA LYS A 16 -6.75 -1.42 12.31
C LYS A 16 -6.66 -2.93 12.33
N ILE A 17 -7.77 -3.60 12.04
CA ILE A 17 -7.80 -5.07 11.99
C ILE A 17 -6.86 -5.59 10.91
N PHE A 18 -6.97 -5.06 9.71
CA PHE A 18 -6.14 -5.52 8.59
C PHE A 18 -4.68 -5.14 8.75
N SER A 19 -4.39 -4.03 9.41
CA SER A 19 -3.01 -3.66 9.68
C SER A 19 -2.30 -4.69 10.55
N GLN A 20 -3.01 -5.26 11.51
CA GLN A 20 -2.46 -6.30 12.36
C GLN A 20 -2.21 -7.60 11.59
N ILE A 21 -3.14 -7.97 10.70
CA ILE A 21 -3.00 -9.16 9.86
C ILE A 21 -1.81 -9.00 8.90
N ASP A 22 -1.70 -7.85 8.27
CA ASP A 22 -0.67 -7.58 7.28
C ASP A 22 0.64 -7.09 7.89
N LYS A 23 0.67 -6.91 9.21
CA LYS A 23 1.84 -6.42 9.93
C LYS A 23 2.29 -5.05 9.45
N ARG A 24 1.31 -4.16 9.26
CA ARG A 24 1.55 -2.78 8.88
C ARG A 24 1.09 -1.85 10.00
N SER A 25 1.59 -0.62 9.99
CA SER A 25 1.01 0.42 10.83
C SER A 25 -0.38 0.79 10.29
N LEU A 26 -1.19 1.43 11.12
CA LEU A 26 -2.51 1.89 10.67
C LEU A 26 -2.39 2.83 9.47
N THR A 27 -1.48 3.79 9.54
CA THR A 27 -1.22 4.71 8.45
C THR A 27 -0.77 3.97 7.19
N GLY A 28 0.14 3.01 7.34
CA GLY A 28 0.62 2.21 6.23
C GLY A 28 -0.47 1.40 5.55
N GLN A 29 -1.40 0.87 6.35
CA GLN A 29 -2.52 0.12 5.80
C GLN A 29 -3.44 1.00 4.98
N ILE A 30 -3.75 2.18 5.47
CA ILE A 30 -4.62 3.13 4.77
C ILE A 30 -3.94 3.62 3.49
N GLU A 31 -2.65 3.91 3.55
CA GLU A 31 -1.90 4.33 2.36
C GLU A 31 -1.86 3.22 1.32
N HIS A 32 -1.70 1.98 1.75
CA HIS A 32 -1.71 0.84 0.84
C HIS A 32 -3.04 0.74 0.10
N TRP A 33 -4.15 0.84 0.84
CA TRP A 33 -5.48 0.81 0.23
C TRP A 33 -5.71 1.99 -0.69
N ALA A 34 -5.22 3.18 -0.31
CA ALA A 34 -5.36 4.36 -1.14
C ALA A 34 -4.61 4.21 -2.46
N ARG A 35 -3.41 3.62 -2.43
CA ARG A 35 -2.64 3.38 -3.64
C ARG A 35 -3.33 2.38 -4.56
N ILE A 36 -3.89 1.31 -3.99
CA ILE A 36 -4.63 0.33 -4.77
C ILE A 36 -5.85 0.99 -5.41
N GLY A 37 -6.61 1.77 -4.63
CA GLY A 37 -7.79 2.45 -5.14
C GLY A 37 -7.46 3.46 -6.24
N LYS A 38 -6.41 4.23 -6.05
CA LYS A 38 -5.96 5.19 -7.04
C LYS A 38 -5.56 4.49 -8.34
N CYS A 39 -4.80 3.41 -8.21
CA CYS A 39 -4.38 2.63 -9.37
C CYS A 39 -5.57 2.05 -10.12
N ALA A 40 -6.56 1.54 -9.38
CA ALA A 40 -7.76 0.98 -9.98
C ALA A 40 -8.58 2.05 -10.73
N GLU A 41 -8.71 3.24 -10.14
CA GLU A 41 -9.45 4.32 -10.78
C GLU A 41 -8.77 4.82 -12.04
N GLU A 42 -7.44 4.89 -12.03
CA GLU A 42 -6.67 5.35 -13.18
C GLU A 42 -6.57 4.30 -14.28
N ASN A 43 -6.77 3.03 -13.93
CA ASN A 43 -6.62 1.91 -14.85
C ASN A 43 -7.77 0.94 -14.71
N PRO A 44 -8.98 1.32 -15.12
CA PRO A 44 -10.17 0.49 -14.89
C PRO A 44 -10.14 -0.88 -15.56
N ASP A 45 -9.25 -1.07 -16.52
CA ASP A 45 -9.10 -2.35 -17.21
C ASP A 45 -8.25 -3.36 -16.43
N LEU A 46 -7.55 -2.91 -15.39
CA LEU A 46 -6.69 -3.79 -14.59
C LEU A 46 -7.50 -4.50 -13.52
N THR A 47 -7.21 -5.77 -13.33
CA THR A 47 -7.79 -6.53 -12.23
C THR A 47 -7.05 -6.21 -10.93
N TYR A 48 -7.71 -6.47 -9.80
CA TYR A 48 -7.06 -6.28 -8.50
C TYR A 48 -5.76 -7.10 -8.40
N ASN A 49 -5.78 -8.33 -8.88
CA ASN A 49 -4.59 -9.18 -8.81
C ASN A 49 -3.41 -8.59 -9.58
N LEU A 50 -3.68 -8.03 -10.75
CA LEU A 50 -2.63 -7.41 -11.55
C LEU A 50 -2.09 -6.15 -10.86
N ILE A 51 -2.98 -5.34 -10.29
CA ILE A 51 -2.58 -4.15 -9.53
C ILE A 51 -1.68 -4.55 -8.36
N LYS A 52 -2.07 -5.59 -7.65
CA LYS A 52 -1.30 -6.10 -6.52
C LYS A 52 0.09 -6.56 -6.95
N GLU A 53 0.19 -7.26 -8.06
CA GLU A 53 1.47 -7.70 -8.60
C GLU A 53 2.37 -6.52 -8.97
N ILE A 54 1.80 -5.48 -9.57
CA ILE A 54 2.55 -4.29 -9.92
C ILE A 54 3.12 -3.62 -8.67
N LEU A 55 2.31 -3.47 -7.63
CA LEU A 55 2.73 -2.85 -6.39
C LEU A 55 3.81 -3.67 -5.68
N ILE A 56 3.68 -4.99 -5.70
CA ILE A 56 4.70 -5.88 -5.15
C ILE A 56 6.00 -5.74 -5.93
N GLY A 57 5.91 -5.69 -7.25
CA GLY A 57 7.09 -5.52 -8.09
C GLY A 57 7.83 -4.22 -7.81
N ILE A 58 7.10 -3.13 -7.61
CA ILE A 58 7.70 -1.85 -7.27
C ILE A 58 8.40 -1.94 -5.90
N ALA A 59 7.75 -2.55 -4.92
CA ALA A 59 8.33 -2.71 -3.59
C ALA A 59 9.60 -3.56 -3.63
N GLU A 60 9.58 -4.65 -4.40
CA GLU A 60 10.74 -5.50 -4.57
C GLU A 60 11.90 -4.76 -5.23
N LEU A 61 11.60 -3.94 -6.21
CA LEU A 61 12.60 -3.16 -6.91
C LEU A 61 13.25 -2.16 -5.95
N GLU A 62 12.47 -1.50 -5.11
CA GLU A 62 13.00 -0.58 -4.12
C GLU A 62 13.89 -1.29 -3.12
N GLN A 63 13.48 -2.47 -2.66
CA GLN A 63 14.28 -3.27 -1.74
C GLN A 63 15.53 -3.80 -2.42
N GLY A 64 15.42 -4.18 -3.67
CA GLY A 64 16.56 -4.63 -4.45
C GLY A 64 17.63 -3.57 -4.56
N GLU A 65 17.24 -2.33 -4.79
CA GLU A 65 18.17 -1.21 -4.83
C GLU A 65 18.87 -1.03 -3.49
N SER A 66 18.13 -1.12 -2.40
CA SER A 66 18.69 -1.02 -1.07
C SER A 66 19.68 -2.15 -0.82
N SER A 67 19.37 -3.35 -1.27
CA SER A 67 20.23 -4.50 -1.12
C SER A 67 21.55 -4.34 -1.89
N GLU A 68 21.48 -3.75 -3.06
CA GLU A 68 22.67 -3.48 -3.87
C GLU A 68 23.64 -2.57 -3.14
N TYR A 69 23.13 -1.55 -2.48
CA TYR A 69 23.96 -0.66 -1.68
C TYR A 69 24.64 -1.39 -0.53
N THR A 70 23.96 -2.38 0.00
CA THR A 70 24.51 -3.17 1.10
C THR A 70 25.71 -4.01 0.64
N PHE A 71 25.64 -4.50 -0.57
CA PHE A 71 26.71 -5.33 -1.13
C PHE A 71 27.82 -4.51 -1.75
N GLY A 72 27.50 -3.32 -2.16
CA GLY A 72 28.45 -2.44 -2.81
C GLY A 72 29.50 -1.96 -1.89
#